data_c3e8678672369727caa3eda824476310
#
_entry.id   c3e8678672369727caa3eda824476310
#
_cell.length_a   1.000
_cell.length_b   1.000
_cell.length_c   1.000
_cell.angle_alpha   90.00
_cell.angle_beta   90.00
_cell.angle_gamma   90.00
#
_symmetry.space_group_name_H-M   'P 1'
#
loop_
_entity.id
_entity.type
_entity.pdbx_description
1 polymer ?
#
loop_
_entity_poly.entity_id
_entity_poly.type
_entity_poly.pdbx_seq_one_letter_code
_entity_poly.pdbx_strand_id
1 'polypeptide(L)' 'MKKEFIINDRENNKRFRISANDEKIYIREENPEYPFNTIGRVAVNKAALIQALMEIEADKAVGKHARS' A
#
# COMPACT_ATOMS: atom_id res chain seq x y z
N MET A 1 -5.88 -3.77 18.78
CA MET A 1 -4.55 -4.33 18.50
C MET A 1 -4.13 -4.00 17.09
N LYS A 2 -2.94 -3.48 16.94
CA LYS A 2 -2.43 -3.12 15.61
C LYS A 2 -1.84 -4.33 14.92
N LYS A 3 -2.17 -4.49 13.68
CA LYS A 3 -1.54 -5.49 12.84
C LYS A 3 -0.64 -4.78 11.85
N GLU A 4 0.51 -5.35 11.61
CA GLU A 4 1.43 -4.83 10.63
C GLU A 4 1.67 -5.86 9.55
N PHE A 5 1.73 -5.39 8.33
CA PHE A 5 2.01 -6.24 7.19
C PHE A 5 3.22 -5.71 6.47
N ILE A 6 4.01 -6.60 5.92
CA ILE A 6 5.21 -6.21 5.22
C ILE A 6 5.08 -6.65 3.78
N ILE A 7 5.34 -5.71 2.89
CA ILE A 7 5.36 -5.98 1.46
C ILE A 7 6.79 -5.84 0.99
N ASN A 8 7.31 -6.91 0.42
CA ASN A 8 8.64 -6.89 -0.19
C ASN A 8 8.47 -6.89 -1.70
N ASP A 9 8.78 -5.76 -2.31
CA ASP A 9 8.74 -5.63 -3.75
C ASP A 9 10.15 -5.86 -4.29
N ARG A 10 10.40 -7.08 -4.70
CA ARG A 10 11.72 -7.47 -5.15
C ARG A 10 12.08 -6.86 -6.50
N GLU A 11 11.11 -6.67 -7.35
CA GLU A 11 11.36 -6.07 -8.66
C GLU A 11 11.95 -4.68 -8.54
N ASN A 12 11.39 -3.90 -7.61
CA ASN A 12 11.80 -2.52 -7.43
C ASN A 12 12.74 -2.33 -6.26
N ASN A 13 13.09 -3.43 -5.59
CA ASN A 13 13.95 -3.41 -4.41
C ASN A 13 13.41 -2.47 -3.36
N LYS A 14 12.15 -2.65 -3.00
CA LYS A 14 11.48 -1.82 -2.03
C LYS A 14 10.81 -2.66 -0.95
N ARG A 15 10.70 -2.06 0.21
CA ARG A 15 10.07 -2.71 1.34
C ARG A 15 9.12 -1.72 2.00
N PHE A 16 7.91 -2.16 2.27
CA PHE A 16 6.90 -1.31 2.90
C PHE A 16 6.34 -2.01 4.12
N ARG A 17 6.13 -1.22 5.16
CA ARG A 17 5.45 -1.68 6.36
C ARG A 17 4.12 -0.96 6.46
N ILE A 18 3.05 -1.72 6.56
CA ILE A 18 1.70 -1.18 6.56
C ILE A 18 1.03 -1.50 7.88
N SER A 19 0.48 -0.49 8.52
CA SER A 19 -0.34 -0.68 9.70
C SER A 19 -1.61 0.14 9.54
N ALA A 20 -2.64 -0.19 10.31
CA ALA A 20 -3.91 0.49 10.18
C ALA A 20 -4.62 0.57 11.52
N ASN A 21 -5.42 1.61 11.67
CA ASN A 21 -6.39 1.68 12.74
C ASN A 21 -7.77 1.81 12.10
N ASP A 22 -8.77 2.23 12.87
CA ASP A 22 -10.14 2.31 12.35
C ASP A 22 -10.31 3.38 11.28
N GLU A 23 -9.48 4.40 11.30
CA GLU A 23 -9.66 5.54 10.42
C GLU A 23 -8.59 5.67 9.35
N LYS A 24 -7.38 5.25 9.64
CA LYS A 24 -6.25 5.51 8.75
C LYS A 24 -5.40 4.29 8.50
N ILE A 25 -4.75 4.33 7.37
CA ILE A 25 -3.72 3.35 7.00
C ILE A 25 -2.40 4.11 6.97
N TYR A 26 -1.41 3.53 7.63
CA TYR A 26 -0.06 4.11 7.68
C TYR A 26 0.85 3.24 6.86
N ILE A 27 1.52 3.85 5.89
CA ILE A 27 2.44 3.15 5.01
C ILE A 27 3.81 3.76 5.20
N ARG A 28 4.77 2.91 5.51
CA ARG A 28 6.14 3.35 5.72
C ARG A 28 7.05 2.61 4.77
N GLU A 29 7.82 3.35 3.99
CA GLU A 29 8.82 2.76 3.14
C GLU A 29 10.10 2.61 3.94
N GLU A 30 10.66 1.41 3.96
CA GLU A 30 11.86 1.09 4.70
C GLU A 30 12.98 0.71 3.76
N ASN A 31 14.21 0.95 4.18
CA ASN A 31 15.35 0.51 3.42
C ASN A 31 15.40 -1.01 3.47
N PRO A 32 15.43 -1.72 2.33
CA PRO A 32 15.45 -3.18 2.33
C PRO A 32 16.64 -3.79 3.06
N GLU A 33 17.78 -3.10 3.05
CA GLU A 33 18.97 -3.58 3.70
C GLU A 33 19.01 -3.22 5.18
N TYR A 34 18.39 -2.10 5.52
CA TYR A 34 18.35 -1.61 6.90
C TYR A 34 16.92 -1.27 7.26
N PRO A 35 16.11 -2.28 7.60
CA PRO A 35 14.68 -2.06 7.83
C PRO A 35 14.34 -1.04 8.91
N PHE A 36 15.28 -0.75 9.79
CA PHE A 36 15.07 0.25 10.83
C PHE A 36 15.09 1.67 10.29
N ASN A 37 15.62 1.85 9.10
CA ASN A 37 15.69 3.17 8.49
C ASN A 37 14.45 3.40 7.64
N THR A 38 13.64 4.36 8.06
CA THR A 38 12.46 4.75 7.32
C THR A 38 12.84 5.77 6.27
N ILE A 39 12.53 5.47 5.01
CA ILE A 39 12.80 6.38 3.91
C ILE A 39 11.69 7.41 3.79
N GLY A 40 10.46 6.97 3.95
CA GLY A 40 9.32 7.86 3.88
C GLY A 40 8.10 7.23 4.52
N ARG A 41 7.12 8.06 4.84
CA ARG A 41 5.89 7.56 5.44
C ARG A 41 4.71 8.40 4.97
N VAL A 42 3.56 7.78 4.91
CA VAL A 42 2.34 8.45 4.52
C VAL A 42 1.17 7.87 5.32
N ALA A 43 0.20 8.71 5.61
CA ALA A 43 -1.01 8.29 6.27
C ALA A 43 -2.18 8.61 5.35
N VAL A 44 -3.06 7.65 5.15
CA VAL A 44 -4.17 7.79 4.22
C VAL A 44 -5.45 7.39 4.92
N ASN A 45 -6.54 8.08 4.60
CA ASN A 45 -7.85 7.69 5.10
C ASN A 45 -8.15 6.27 4.64
N LYS A 46 -8.50 5.41 5.59
CA LYS A 46 -8.68 4.00 5.31
C LYS A 46 -9.82 3.73 4.33
N ALA A 47 -10.96 4.37 4.56
CA ALA A 47 -12.11 4.16 3.69
C ALA A 47 -11.81 4.64 2.27
N ALA A 48 -11.12 5.76 2.15
CA ALA A 48 -10.76 6.30 0.84
C ALA A 48 -9.79 5.38 0.11
N LEU A 49 -8.83 4.82 0.81
CA LEU A 49 -7.88 3.92 0.19
C LEU A 49 -8.56 2.63 -0.25
N ILE A 50 -9.41 2.07 0.61
CA ILE A 50 -10.13 0.86 0.25
C ILE A 50 -10.99 1.10 -0.99
N GLN A 51 -11.69 2.23 -1.01
CA GLN A 51 -12.53 2.60 -2.15
C GLN A 51 -11.68 2.70 -3.42
N ALA A 52 -10.54 3.35 -3.33
CA ALA A 52 -9.65 3.50 -4.48
C ALA A 52 -9.15 2.15 -4.99
N LEU A 53 -8.78 1.26 -4.07
CA LEU A 53 -8.31 -0.07 -4.45
C LEU A 53 -9.41 -0.88 -5.11
N MET A 54 -10.63 -0.77 -4.61
CA MET A 54 -11.76 -1.46 -5.20
C MET A 54 -12.04 -0.95 -6.61
N GLU A 55 -11.94 0.35 -6.82
CA GLU A 55 -12.15 0.94 -8.13
C GLU A 55 -11.06 0.55 -9.11
N ILE A 56 -9.82 0.48 -8.64
CA ILE A 56 -8.71 0.05 -9.47
C ILE A 56 -8.91 -1.39 -9.92
N GLU A 57 -9.34 -2.26 -9.01
CA GLU A 57 -9.59 -3.65 -9.37
C GLU A 57 -10.75 -3.80 -10.34
N ALA A 58 -11.81 -3.03 -10.13
CA ALA A 58 -12.96 -3.05 -11.02
C ALA A 58 -12.57 -2.54 -12.40
N ASP A 59 -11.80 -1.45 -12.45
CA ASP A 59 -11.35 -0.88 -13.71
C ASP A 59 -10.44 -1.86 -14.44
N LYS A 60 -9.59 -2.55 -13.71
CA LYS A 60 -8.68 -3.53 -14.28
C LYS A 60 -9.45 -4.66 -14.95
N ALA A 61 -10.55 -5.11 -14.33
CA ALA A 61 -11.37 -6.18 -14.86
C ALA A 61 -12.10 -5.76 -16.12
N VAL A 62 -12.57 -4.52 -16.16
CA VAL A 62 -13.34 -3.97 -17.30
C VAL A 62 -12.44 -3.23 -18.26
N GLY A 63 -11.45 -2.57 -17.72
CA GLY A 63 -10.58 -1.69 -18.47
C GLY A 63 -9.80 -2.35 -19.57
N LYS A 64 -9.57 -3.63 -19.46
CA LYS A 64 -8.90 -4.37 -20.52
C LYS A 64 -9.59 -4.23 -21.85
N HIS A 65 -10.90 -4.16 -21.81
CA HIS A 65 -11.69 -4.01 -23.03
C HIS A 65 -11.78 -2.57 -23.45
N ALA A 66 -11.92 -1.69 -22.48
CA ALA A 66 -12.09 -0.28 -22.78
C ALA A 66 -10.82 0.35 -23.32
N ARG A 67 -9.70 -0.18 -22.95
CA ARG A 67 -8.42 0.44 -23.28
C ARG A 67 -7.80 -0.05 -24.55
N SER A 68 -8.34 -1.04 -25.07
CA SER A 68 -7.80 -1.65 -26.30
C SER A 68 -7.50 -0.64 -27.39
#